data_fe573799616bfa69147f4a2510d9ed70
#
_entry.id   fe573799616bfa69147f4a2510d9ed70
#
_cell.length_a   1.000
_cell.length_b   1.000
_cell.length_c   1.000
_cell.angle_alpha   90.00
_cell.angle_beta   90.00
_cell.angle_gamma   90.00
#
_symmetry.space_group_name_H-M   'P 1'
#
loop_
_entity.id
_entity.type
_entity.pdbx_description
1 polymer ?
#
loop_
_entity_poly.entity_id
_entity_poly.type
_entity_poly.pdbx_seq_one_letter_code
_entity_poly.pdbx_strand_id
1 'polypeptide(L)'
;DTNRLRPHVKTNKAAEVSRMLLDAGIRKFKCATIAEAEMLGHMNAPDVLLAYQPVGPKISRLLDLIKAYPATHYSCLVDQAENARAISALCEAGNITLDVFIDLNVGMNRTGVLPERAEALVDAILPLKSLQIIGLHGYDGHIHDAELSVRCQGADAAYALTERVFRELSRKFAYPLVKVMGGTPTFPMYAKRKDCECSPG
;
A
#
# COMPACT_ATOMS: atom_id res chain seq x y z
N ASP A 1 14.02 0.30 13.25
CA ASP A 1 13.78 1.55 12.53
C ASP A 1 12.28 1.71 12.29
N THR A 2 11.62 2.56 13.09
CA THR A 2 10.18 2.83 13.04
C THR A 2 9.74 3.47 11.72
N ASN A 3 10.64 4.16 11.00
CA ASN A 3 10.34 4.79 9.71
C ASN A 3 9.99 3.80 8.61
N ARG A 4 10.34 2.52 8.78
CA ARG A 4 10.02 1.44 7.85
C ARG A 4 8.83 0.58 8.30
N LEU A 5 8.21 0.91 9.43
CA LEU A 5 7.02 0.20 9.90
C LEU A 5 5.75 0.86 9.37
N ARG A 6 4.90 0.06 8.75
CA ARG A 6 3.56 0.40 8.28
C ARG A 6 2.57 -0.66 8.79
N PRO A 7 2.33 -0.72 10.13
CA PRO A 7 1.45 -1.74 10.71
C PRO A 7 0.03 -1.62 10.19
N HIS A 8 -0.62 -2.80 10.04
CA HIS A 8 -1.99 -2.88 9.57
C HIS A 8 -2.98 -2.90 10.73
N VAL A 9 -3.83 -1.87 10.83
CA VAL A 9 -4.78 -1.70 11.94
C VAL A 9 -5.98 -2.65 11.93
N LYS A 10 -6.18 -3.42 10.84
CA LYS A 10 -7.29 -4.40 10.76
C LYS A 10 -7.30 -5.42 11.90
N THR A 11 -6.15 -5.66 12.54
CA THR A 11 -6.02 -6.64 13.63
C THR A 11 -6.57 -6.14 14.95
N ASN A 12 -6.44 -4.85 15.22
CA ASN A 12 -6.91 -4.26 16.48
C ASN A 12 -8.17 -3.40 16.30
N LYS A 13 -8.28 -2.65 15.19
CA LYS A 13 -9.38 -1.72 14.89
C LYS A 13 -9.70 -0.76 16.04
N ALA A 14 -8.68 -0.39 16.81
CA ALA A 14 -8.80 0.42 18.00
C ALA A 14 -7.94 1.68 17.90
N ALA A 15 -8.57 2.83 18.15
CA ALA A 15 -7.90 4.12 18.15
C ALA A 15 -6.81 4.20 19.21
N GLU A 16 -7.09 3.66 20.41
CA GLU A 16 -6.16 3.63 21.54
C GLU A 16 -4.87 2.88 21.21
N VAL A 17 -4.97 1.70 20.59
CA VAL A 17 -3.79 0.92 20.17
C VAL A 17 -3.01 1.68 19.10
N SER A 18 -3.69 2.29 18.14
CA SER A 18 -3.05 3.09 17.11
C SER A 18 -2.38 4.35 17.69
N ARG A 19 -2.95 4.94 18.75
CA ARG A 19 -2.33 6.03 19.50
C ARG A 19 -1.02 5.60 20.16
N MET A 20 -1.01 4.42 20.79
CA MET A 20 0.21 3.87 21.38
C MET A 20 1.32 3.67 20.33
N LEU A 21 0.95 3.25 19.12
CA LEU A 21 1.90 3.12 18.01
C LEU A 21 2.44 4.47 17.55
N LEU A 22 1.59 5.51 17.46
CA LEU A 22 2.01 6.89 17.18
C LEU A 22 2.98 7.42 18.24
N ASP A 23 2.68 7.20 19.51
CA ASP A 23 3.51 7.63 20.63
C ASP A 23 4.86 6.90 20.65
N ALA A 24 4.90 5.64 20.17
CA ALA A 24 6.13 4.88 19.94
C ALA A 24 6.93 5.34 18.71
N GLY A 25 6.49 6.39 17.99
CA GLY A 25 7.18 6.97 16.86
C GLY A 25 6.86 6.33 15.50
N ILE A 26 5.83 5.48 15.40
CA ILE A 26 5.34 4.96 14.11
C ILE A 26 4.52 6.04 13.43
N ARG A 27 4.83 6.32 12.16
CA ARG A 27 4.22 7.41 11.40
C ARG A 27 3.42 6.94 10.19
N LYS A 28 3.55 5.68 9.79
CA LYS A 28 2.91 5.10 8.62
C LYS A 28 2.00 3.97 9.07
N PHE A 29 0.80 3.91 8.50
CA PHE A 29 -0.20 2.91 8.83
C PHE A 29 -0.80 2.30 7.57
N LYS A 30 -1.32 1.08 7.70
CA LYS A 30 -2.09 0.41 6.67
C LYS A 30 -3.48 0.06 7.22
N CYS A 31 -4.50 0.23 6.40
CA CYS A 31 -5.88 -0.11 6.75
C CYS A 31 -6.56 -0.88 5.61
N ALA A 32 -7.65 -1.58 5.89
CA ALA A 32 -8.41 -2.36 4.91
C ALA A 32 -9.73 -1.70 4.50
N THR A 33 -10.21 -0.74 5.27
CA THR A 33 -11.53 -0.11 5.05
C THR A 33 -11.45 1.40 5.19
N ILE A 34 -12.42 2.09 4.59
CA ILE A 34 -12.57 3.55 4.75
C ILE A 34 -12.80 3.92 6.24
N ALA A 35 -13.56 3.11 6.99
CA ALA A 35 -13.78 3.36 8.41
C ALA A 35 -12.49 3.26 9.25
N GLU A 36 -11.60 2.30 8.93
CA GLU A 36 -10.28 2.22 9.56
C GLU A 36 -9.40 3.42 9.17
N ALA A 37 -9.48 3.87 7.92
CA ALA A 37 -8.77 5.06 7.45
C ALA A 37 -9.27 6.33 8.16
N GLU A 38 -10.59 6.45 8.37
CA GLU A 38 -11.21 7.54 9.12
C GLU A 38 -10.76 7.57 10.58
N MET A 39 -10.75 6.40 11.24
CA MET A 39 -10.21 6.26 12.61
C MET A 39 -8.78 6.78 12.69
N LEU A 40 -7.93 6.45 11.72
CA LEU A 40 -6.55 6.95 11.65
C LEU A 40 -6.48 8.47 11.40
N GLY A 41 -7.38 9.01 10.56
CA GLY A 41 -7.52 10.44 10.31
C GLY A 41 -7.89 11.22 11.57
N HIS A 42 -8.83 10.73 12.36
CA HIS A 42 -9.20 11.32 13.66
C HIS A 42 -8.02 11.44 14.63
N MET A 43 -7.04 10.59 14.50
CA MET A 43 -5.84 10.63 15.33
C MET A 43 -4.69 11.44 14.73
N ASN A 44 -4.91 12.05 13.57
CA ASN A 44 -3.88 12.73 12.80
C ASN A 44 -2.69 11.81 12.49
N ALA A 45 -2.95 10.54 12.14
CA ALA A 45 -1.91 9.64 11.65
C ALA A 45 -1.29 10.24 10.38
N PRO A 46 0.05 10.43 10.32
CA PRO A 46 0.63 11.23 9.23
C PRO A 46 0.50 10.60 7.85
N ASP A 47 0.55 9.26 7.75
CA ASP A 47 0.54 8.53 6.47
C ASP A 47 -0.31 7.26 6.59
N VAL A 48 -1.33 7.13 5.74
CA VAL A 48 -2.30 6.05 5.75
C VAL A 48 -2.46 5.45 4.37
N LEU A 49 -2.09 4.18 4.21
CA LEU A 49 -2.33 3.38 3.02
C LEU A 49 -3.63 2.58 3.17
N LEU A 50 -4.65 2.91 2.40
CA LEU A 50 -5.80 2.03 2.18
C LEU A 50 -5.35 0.85 1.30
N ALA A 51 -5.08 -0.29 1.94
CA ALA A 51 -4.54 -1.48 1.29
C ALA A 51 -5.63 -2.30 0.57
N TYR A 52 -6.47 -1.60 -0.16
CA TYR A 52 -7.47 -2.12 -1.09
C TYR A 52 -7.71 -1.11 -2.22
N GLN A 53 -8.17 -1.63 -3.34
CA GLN A 53 -8.61 -0.84 -4.49
C GLN A 53 -9.99 -0.24 -4.17
N PRO A 54 -10.15 1.09 -4.05
CA PRO A 54 -11.47 1.68 -3.91
C PRO A 54 -12.22 1.56 -5.24
N VAL A 55 -13.45 1.04 -5.21
CA VAL A 55 -14.30 0.85 -6.39
C VAL A 55 -15.68 1.45 -6.14
N GLY A 56 -16.32 1.96 -7.21
CA GLY A 56 -17.65 2.54 -7.15
C GLY A 56 -17.74 3.63 -6.07
N PRO A 57 -18.77 3.60 -5.19
CA PRO A 57 -19.00 4.65 -4.20
C PRO A 57 -17.89 4.77 -3.15
N LYS A 58 -17.00 3.78 -3.04
CA LYS A 58 -15.84 3.87 -2.12
C LYS A 58 -14.82 4.91 -2.58
N ILE A 59 -14.76 5.21 -3.89
CA ILE A 59 -13.85 6.25 -4.39
C ILE A 59 -14.28 7.61 -3.82
N SER A 60 -15.55 8.00 -3.98
CA SER A 60 -16.06 9.27 -3.44
C SER A 60 -15.85 9.36 -1.93
N ARG A 61 -16.14 8.27 -1.19
CA ARG A 61 -15.92 8.24 0.26
C ARG A 61 -14.46 8.43 0.65
N LEU A 62 -13.50 7.89 -0.13
CA LEU A 62 -12.08 8.13 0.10
C LEU A 62 -11.73 9.60 -0.13
N LEU A 63 -12.25 10.22 -1.20
CA LEU A 63 -12.00 11.63 -1.49
C LEU A 63 -12.62 12.57 -0.43
N ASP A 64 -13.81 12.23 0.08
CA ASP A 64 -14.43 12.96 1.19
C ASP A 64 -13.58 12.86 2.47
N LEU A 65 -13.02 11.67 2.72
CA LEU A 65 -12.11 11.44 3.85
C LEU A 65 -10.83 12.29 3.74
N ILE A 66 -10.23 12.35 2.55
CA ILE A 66 -9.04 13.18 2.29
C ILE A 66 -9.32 14.65 2.59
N LYS A 67 -10.49 15.15 2.20
CA LYS A 67 -10.93 16.54 2.48
C LYS A 67 -11.18 16.78 3.97
N ALA A 68 -11.76 15.80 4.65
CA ALA A 68 -12.09 15.90 6.08
C ALA A 68 -10.86 15.88 6.99
N TYR A 69 -9.79 15.20 6.58
CA TYR A 69 -8.57 15.03 7.38
C TYR A 69 -7.31 15.46 6.62
N PRO A 70 -7.16 16.76 6.32
CA PRO A 70 -6.06 17.24 5.48
C PRO A 70 -4.66 17.15 6.12
N ALA A 71 -4.58 16.86 7.42
CA ALA A 71 -3.33 16.60 8.12
C ALA A 71 -2.80 15.17 7.92
N THR A 72 -3.62 14.27 7.33
CA THR A 72 -3.27 12.89 7.03
C THR A 72 -3.04 12.72 5.54
N HIS A 73 -1.87 12.23 5.17
CA HIS A 73 -1.59 11.82 3.81
C HIS A 73 -2.21 10.45 3.53
N TYR A 74 -3.15 10.38 2.58
CA TYR A 74 -3.80 9.14 2.20
C TYR A 74 -3.31 8.65 0.84
N SER A 75 -3.16 7.34 0.74
CA SER A 75 -2.89 6.63 -0.51
C SER A 75 -3.77 5.38 -0.61
N CYS A 76 -3.90 4.80 -1.81
CA CYS A 76 -4.61 3.55 -2.01
C CYS A 76 -3.88 2.62 -2.99
N LEU A 77 -4.40 1.39 -3.14
CA LEU A 77 -3.90 0.43 -4.11
C LEU A 77 -4.62 0.55 -5.45
N VAL A 78 -3.88 0.28 -6.53
CA VAL A 78 -4.41 0.07 -7.88
C VAL A 78 -3.79 -1.17 -8.50
N ASP A 79 -4.60 -1.97 -9.20
CA ASP A 79 -4.17 -3.18 -9.93
C ASP A 79 -4.84 -3.34 -11.30
N GLN A 80 -5.72 -2.40 -11.67
CA GLN A 80 -6.43 -2.38 -12.96
C GLN A 80 -6.52 -0.96 -13.51
N ALA A 81 -6.26 -0.82 -14.81
CA ALA A 81 -6.30 0.48 -15.49
C ALA A 81 -7.69 1.12 -15.48
N GLU A 82 -8.75 0.32 -15.59
CA GLU A 82 -10.12 0.82 -15.58
C GLU A 82 -10.47 1.46 -14.23
N ASN A 83 -10.11 0.78 -13.12
CA ASN A 83 -10.32 1.34 -11.80
C ASN A 83 -9.48 2.60 -11.56
N ALA A 84 -8.22 2.61 -12.02
CA ALA A 84 -7.37 3.80 -11.94
C ALA A 84 -7.99 4.99 -12.70
N ARG A 85 -8.56 4.79 -13.89
CA ARG A 85 -9.28 5.85 -14.63
C ARG A 85 -10.50 6.35 -13.86
N ALA A 86 -11.27 5.46 -13.24
CA ALA A 86 -12.43 5.86 -12.45
C ALA A 86 -12.03 6.70 -11.21
N ILE A 87 -10.93 6.31 -10.54
CA ILE A 87 -10.36 7.09 -9.44
C ILE A 87 -9.89 8.45 -9.94
N SER A 88 -9.12 8.49 -11.04
CA SER A 88 -8.60 9.72 -11.64
C SER A 88 -9.71 10.72 -11.99
N ALA A 89 -10.78 10.25 -12.64
CA ALA A 89 -11.90 11.11 -13.04
C ALA A 89 -12.55 11.81 -11.83
N LEU A 90 -12.73 11.08 -10.71
CA LEU A 90 -13.29 11.67 -9.50
C LEU A 90 -12.29 12.58 -8.77
N CYS A 91 -11.01 12.26 -8.81
CA CYS A 91 -9.93 13.10 -8.30
C CYS A 91 -9.88 14.45 -9.06
N GLU A 92 -9.94 14.40 -10.39
CA GLU A 92 -9.99 15.61 -11.24
C GLU A 92 -11.20 16.48 -10.92
N ALA A 93 -12.40 15.89 -10.84
CA ALA A 93 -13.61 16.59 -10.48
C ALA A 93 -13.54 17.21 -9.08
N GLY A 94 -12.81 16.60 -8.16
CA GLY A 94 -12.59 17.07 -6.80
C GLY A 94 -11.38 17.99 -6.62
N ASN A 95 -10.59 18.24 -7.66
CA ASN A 95 -9.31 18.94 -7.63
C ASN A 95 -8.34 18.36 -6.58
N ILE A 96 -8.24 17.02 -6.56
CA ILE A 96 -7.38 16.24 -5.66
C ILE A 96 -6.32 15.52 -6.49
N THR A 97 -5.09 15.47 -6.02
CA THR A 97 -4.08 14.52 -6.47
C THR A 97 -3.98 13.41 -5.44
N LEU A 98 -4.07 12.15 -5.88
CA LEU A 98 -4.04 10.99 -5.01
C LEU A 98 -2.82 10.13 -5.30
N ASP A 99 -2.07 9.82 -4.26
CA ASP A 99 -0.97 8.89 -4.31
C ASP A 99 -1.47 7.45 -4.35
N VAL A 100 -0.89 6.64 -5.24
CA VAL A 100 -1.27 5.23 -5.41
C VAL A 100 -0.05 4.32 -5.41
N PHE A 101 -0.25 3.12 -4.86
CA PHE A 101 0.69 2.02 -4.98
C PHE A 101 0.17 1.01 -6.00
N ILE A 102 1.04 0.51 -6.85
CA ILE A 102 0.73 -0.64 -7.70
C ILE A 102 0.70 -1.90 -6.81
N ASP A 103 -0.45 -2.54 -6.73
CA ASP A 103 -0.60 -3.80 -6.02
C ASP A 103 -0.08 -4.93 -6.91
N LEU A 104 0.93 -5.67 -6.45
CA LEU A 104 1.51 -6.81 -7.17
C LEU A 104 0.98 -8.13 -6.60
N ASN A 105 0.56 -9.00 -7.48
CA ASN A 105 0.31 -10.39 -7.11
C ASN A 105 1.64 -11.14 -6.97
N VAL A 106 2.06 -11.34 -5.74
CA VAL A 106 3.29 -12.05 -5.39
C VAL A 106 3.04 -13.53 -5.00
N GLY A 107 1.88 -14.06 -5.41
CA GLY A 107 1.49 -15.46 -5.16
C GLY A 107 0.22 -15.63 -4.31
N MET A 108 -0.31 -14.56 -3.72
CA MET A 108 -1.55 -14.64 -2.92
C MET A 108 -2.79 -14.93 -3.77
N ASN A 109 -2.79 -14.54 -5.04
CA ASN A 109 -3.88 -14.78 -6.01
C ASN A 109 -5.25 -14.26 -5.55
N ARG A 110 -5.27 -13.15 -4.82
CA ARG A 110 -6.49 -12.49 -4.34
C ARG A 110 -6.74 -11.19 -5.06
N THR A 111 -5.76 -10.29 -5.04
CA THR A 111 -5.71 -8.99 -5.72
C THR A 111 -4.31 -8.80 -6.27
N GLY A 112 -4.11 -7.72 -7.00
CA GLY A 112 -2.82 -7.36 -7.54
C GLY A 112 -2.65 -7.75 -9.01
N VAL A 113 -1.96 -6.89 -9.74
CA VAL A 113 -1.59 -7.15 -11.13
C VAL A 113 -0.49 -8.21 -11.19
N LEU A 114 -0.56 -9.09 -12.18
CA LEU A 114 0.53 -10.04 -12.44
C LEU A 114 1.81 -9.26 -12.79
N PRO A 115 2.98 -9.69 -12.29
CA PRO A 115 4.24 -8.99 -12.50
C PRO A 115 4.56 -8.66 -13.96
N GLU A 116 4.25 -9.57 -14.89
CA GLU A 116 4.45 -9.40 -16.33
C GLU A 116 3.50 -8.38 -16.99
N ARG A 117 2.45 -7.97 -16.27
CA ARG A 117 1.50 -6.94 -16.71
C ARG A 117 1.67 -5.61 -15.97
N ALA A 118 2.56 -5.54 -14.99
CA ALA A 118 2.73 -4.35 -14.15
C ALA A 118 3.19 -3.14 -14.96
N GLU A 119 4.07 -3.32 -15.94
CA GLU A 119 4.53 -2.25 -16.80
C GLU A 119 3.38 -1.66 -17.65
N ALA A 120 2.56 -2.50 -18.25
CA ALA A 120 1.42 -2.05 -19.03
C ALA A 120 0.38 -1.30 -18.17
N LEU A 121 0.21 -1.71 -16.93
CA LEU A 121 -0.64 -0.99 -15.97
C LEU A 121 -0.06 0.39 -15.65
N VAL A 122 1.22 0.47 -15.36
CA VAL A 122 1.91 1.75 -15.08
C VAL A 122 1.78 2.68 -16.28
N ASP A 123 2.02 2.20 -17.51
CA ASP A 123 1.91 3.00 -18.73
C ASP A 123 0.47 3.52 -18.96
N ALA A 124 -0.54 2.76 -18.54
CA ALA A 124 -1.93 3.20 -18.59
C ALA A 124 -2.29 4.25 -17.51
N ILE A 125 -1.55 4.30 -16.39
CA ILE A 125 -1.79 5.24 -15.28
C ILE A 125 -0.98 6.53 -15.47
N LEU A 126 0.22 6.48 -16.01
CA LEU A 126 1.10 7.65 -16.18
C LEU A 126 0.44 8.88 -16.83
N PRO A 127 -0.50 8.75 -17.81
CA PRO A 127 -1.22 9.90 -18.36
C PRO A 127 -2.25 10.52 -17.42
N LEU A 128 -2.65 9.83 -16.35
CA LEU A 128 -3.68 10.24 -15.39
C LEU A 128 -3.08 11.21 -14.36
N LYS A 129 -3.07 12.51 -14.67
CA LYS A 129 -2.34 13.53 -13.91
C LYS A 129 -2.82 13.75 -12.47
N SER A 130 -4.01 13.29 -12.14
CA SER A 130 -4.57 13.33 -10.78
C SER A 130 -4.15 12.14 -9.92
N LEU A 131 -3.39 11.17 -10.49
CA LEU A 131 -2.79 10.06 -9.76
C LEU A 131 -1.27 10.14 -9.80
N GLN A 132 -0.63 9.90 -8.66
CA GLN A 132 0.82 9.78 -8.56
C GLN A 132 1.19 8.38 -8.07
N ILE A 133 1.90 7.63 -8.90
CA ILE A 133 2.42 6.32 -8.49
C ILE A 133 3.62 6.54 -7.58
N ILE A 134 3.53 6.16 -6.30
CA ILE A 134 4.60 6.36 -5.33
C ILE A 134 5.31 5.07 -4.92
N GLY A 135 4.83 3.91 -5.36
CA GLY A 135 5.49 2.66 -5.00
C GLY A 135 4.75 1.40 -5.44
N LEU A 136 5.27 0.29 -4.97
CA LEU A 136 4.72 -1.05 -5.15
C LEU A 136 4.30 -1.63 -3.80
N HIS A 137 3.22 -2.40 -3.81
CA HIS A 137 2.74 -3.15 -2.66
C HIS A 137 2.74 -4.65 -2.99
N GLY A 138 3.39 -5.46 -2.18
CA GLY A 138 3.45 -6.92 -2.31
C GLY A 138 2.96 -7.60 -1.04
N TYR A 139 1.71 -8.10 -1.03
CA TYR A 139 1.16 -8.82 0.10
C TYR A 139 1.27 -10.34 -0.12
N ASP A 140 2.01 -10.99 0.75
CA ASP A 140 2.36 -12.41 0.72
C ASP A 140 1.63 -13.25 1.77
N GLY A 141 0.38 -12.95 2.05
CA GLY A 141 -0.42 -13.58 3.11
C GLY A 141 -0.65 -15.09 2.95
N HIS A 142 -0.30 -15.67 1.82
CA HIS A 142 -0.30 -17.12 1.59
C HIS A 142 0.92 -17.81 2.20
N ILE A 143 1.95 -17.07 2.60
CA ILE A 143 3.18 -17.60 3.17
C ILE A 143 3.03 -17.61 4.70
N HIS A 144 2.56 -18.74 5.23
CA HIS A 144 2.31 -18.90 6.67
C HIS A 144 2.70 -20.29 7.19
N ASP A 145 3.56 -20.99 6.47
CA ASP A 145 4.05 -22.33 6.84
C ASP A 145 4.63 -22.33 8.25
N ALA A 146 4.41 -23.43 8.99
CA ALA A 146 4.95 -23.59 10.32
C ALA A 146 6.49 -23.65 10.31
N GLU A 147 7.05 -24.27 9.27
CA GLU A 147 8.49 -24.39 9.09
C GLU A 147 9.11 -23.07 8.65
N LEU A 148 10.04 -22.56 9.47
CA LEU A 148 10.67 -21.25 9.25
C LEU A 148 11.45 -21.18 7.92
N SER A 149 12.13 -22.26 7.56
CA SER A 149 12.93 -22.33 6.32
C SER A 149 12.04 -22.18 5.09
N VAL A 150 10.86 -22.78 5.08
CA VAL A 150 9.87 -22.69 4.00
C VAL A 150 9.33 -21.25 3.91
N ARG A 151 8.99 -20.63 5.06
CA ARG A 151 8.57 -19.23 5.08
C ARG A 151 9.66 -18.29 4.56
N CYS A 152 10.92 -18.52 4.94
CA CYS A 152 12.06 -17.73 4.43
C CYS A 152 12.16 -17.82 2.91
N GLN A 153 12.12 -19.04 2.36
CA GLN A 153 12.17 -19.25 0.91
C GLN A 153 11.02 -18.58 0.18
N GLY A 154 9.78 -18.70 0.70
CA GLY A 154 8.61 -18.03 0.14
C GLY A 154 8.74 -16.51 0.16
N ALA A 155 9.15 -15.93 1.31
CA ALA A 155 9.36 -14.50 1.45
C ALA A 155 10.47 -13.98 0.52
N ASP A 156 11.56 -14.75 0.35
CA ASP A 156 12.64 -14.40 -0.57
C ASP A 156 12.18 -14.45 -2.03
N ALA A 157 11.35 -15.41 -2.41
CA ALA A 157 10.78 -15.50 -3.74
C ALA A 157 9.82 -14.32 -4.03
N ALA A 158 8.91 -14.00 -3.11
CA ALA A 158 8.00 -12.87 -3.23
C ALA A 158 8.76 -11.53 -3.31
N TYR A 159 9.83 -11.39 -2.52
CA TYR A 159 10.68 -10.21 -2.57
C TYR A 159 11.43 -10.11 -3.90
N ALA A 160 12.05 -11.18 -4.37
CA ALA A 160 12.81 -11.17 -5.63
C ALA A 160 11.92 -10.81 -6.82
N LEU A 161 10.67 -11.29 -6.82
CA LEU A 161 9.67 -10.93 -7.81
C LEU A 161 9.36 -9.43 -7.78
N THR A 162 9.07 -8.89 -6.59
CA THR A 162 8.79 -7.47 -6.40
C THR A 162 10.00 -6.60 -6.76
N GLU A 163 11.21 -7.01 -6.38
CA GLU A 163 12.44 -6.28 -6.67
C GLU A 163 12.72 -6.19 -8.17
N ARG A 164 12.49 -7.27 -8.91
CA ARG A 164 12.61 -7.27 -10.37
C ARG A 164 11.70 -6.21 -10.99
N VAL A 165 10.39 -6.27 -10.69
CA VAL A 165 9.40 -5.30 -11.19
C VAL A 165 9.74 -3.88 -10.73
N PHE A 166 10.15 -3.72 -9.48
CA PHE A 166 10.55 -2.42 -8.93
C PHE A 166 11.70 -1.79 -9.71
N ARG A 167 12.75 -2.54 -10.03
CA ARG A 167 13.89 -2.03 -10.83
C ARG A 167 13.50 -1.65 -12.24
N GLU A 168 12.63 -2.45 -12.87
CA GLU A 168 12.14 -2.16 -14.21
C GLU A 168 11.31 -0.87 -14.22
N LEU A 169 10.36 -0.75 -13.30
CA LEU A 169 9.45 0.39 -13.24
C LEU A 169 10.12 1.68 -12.73
N SER A 170 11.07 1.58 -11.78
CA SER A 170 11.74 2.76 -11.21
C SER A 170 12.45 3.61 -12.27
N ARG A 171 12.82 3.03 -13.41
CA ARG A 171 13.44 3.76 -14.53
C ARG A 171 12.49 4.74 -15.23
N LYS A 172 11.18 4.58 -15.03
CA LYS A 172 10.14 5.44 -15.62
C LYS A 172 9.87 6.70 -14.79
N PHE A 173 10.44 6.79 -13.58
CA PHE A 173 10.15 7.87 -12.65
C PHE A 173 11.40 8.68 -12.31
N ALA A 174 11.25 10.00 -12.23
CA ALA A 174 12.32 10.93 -11.82
C ALA A 174 12.47 11.03 -10.27
N TYR A 175 11.63 10.32 -9.52
CA TYR A 175 11.61 10.29 -8.06
C TYR A 175 11.65 8.84 -7.55
N PRO A 176 12.13 8.61 -6.32
CA PRO A 176 12.23 7.27 -5.77
C PRO A 176 10.84 6.68 -5.48
N LEU A 177 10.66 5.42 -5.85
CA LEU A 177 9.51 4.63 -5.46
C LEU A 177 9.76 3.89 -4.15
N VAL A 178 8.68 3.53 -3.45
CA VAL A 178 8.70 2.76 -2.20
C VAL A 178 8.21 1.34 -2.44
N LYS A 179 8.78 0.36 -1.72
CA LYS A 179 8.25 -1.01 -1.64
C LYS A 179 7.58 -1.23 -0.29
N VAL A 180 6.32 -1.63 -0.26
CA VAL A 180 5.59 -2.05 0.94
C VAL A 180 5.39 -3.56 0.88
N MET A 181 6.00 -4.29 1.80
CA MET A 181 6.11 -5.75 1.72
C MET A 181 5.49 -6.47 2.91
N GLY A 182 4.90 -7.62 2.61
CA GLY A 182 4.60 -8.69 3.54
C GLY A 182 3.38 -8.52 4.42
N GLY A 183 3.30 -9.47 5.30
CA GLY A 183 2.33 -9.58 6.38
C GLY A 183 3.03 -10.03 7.66
N THR A 184 2.26 -10.38 8.70
CA THR A 184 2.81 -10.76 10.01
C THR A 184 3.72 -12.00 9.96
N PRO A 185 3.37 -13.11 9.25
CA PRO A 185 4.21 -14.31 9.26
C PRO A 185 5.59 -14.10 8.63
N THR A 186 5.70 -13.19 7.64
CA THR A 186 6.92 -12.91 6.89
C THR A 186 7.65 -11.65 7.39
N PHE A 187 7.07 -10.93 8.36
CA PHE A 187 7.66 -9.70 8.92
C PHE A 187 9.13 -9.86 9.35
N PRO A 188 9.55 -10.95 10.07
CA PRO A 188 10.94 -11.10 10.48
C PRO A 188 11.94 -11.14 9.32
N MET A 189 11.52 -11.60 8.13
CA MET A 189 12.34 -11.67 6.93
C MET A 189 12.51 -10.27 6.33
N TYR A 190 11.41 -9.52 6.17
CA TYR A 190 11.44 -8.17 5.62
C TYR A 190 12.06 -7.15 6.58
N ALA A 191 11.97 -7.36 7.88
CA ALA A 191 12.60 -6.50 8.87
C ALA A 191 14.13 -6.46 8.73
N LYS A 192 14.75 -7.53 8.23
CA LYS A 192 16.19 -7.62 7.95
C LYS A 192 16.61 -6.87 6.67
N ARG A 193 15.68 -6.61 5.74
CA ARG A 193 15.92 -5.85 4.51
C ARG A 193 15.78 -4.36 4.82
N LYS A 194 16.68 -3.53 4.29
CA LYS A 194 16.72 -2.09 4.60
C LYS A 194 15.95 -1.23 3.59
N ASP A 195 15.54 -1.79 2.49
CA ASP A 195 15.06 -1.12 1.29
C ASP A 195 13.55 -1.29 1.04
N CYS A 196 12.81 -1.76 2.03
CA CYS A 196 11.35 -1.84 1.98
C CYS A 196 10.70 -1.45 3.30
N GLU A 197 9.47 -0.99 3.23
CA GLU A 197 8.59 -0.87 4.38
C GLU A 197 7.99 -2.22 4.74
N CYS A 198 7.87 -2.48 6.03
CA CYS A 198 7.33 -3.73 6.55
C CYS A 198 5.91 -3.50 7.07
N SER A 199 4.99 -4.39 6.69
CA SER A 199 3.57 -4.24 7.00
C SER A 199 3.02 -5.41 7.83
N PRO A 200 3.47 -5.56 9.10
CA PRO A 200 2.86 -6.51 10.02
C PRO A 200 1.43 -6.07 10.39
N GLY A 201 0.61 -6.99 10.87
CA GLY A 201 -0.75 -6.70 11.31
C GLY A 201 -1.28 -7.69 12.31
#